data_04526f07d2ef3de21434c4c6b9230dbb
#
_entry.id   04526f07d2ef3de21434c4c6b9230dbb
#
_cell.length_a   1.000
_cell.length_b   1.000
_cell.length_c   1.000
_cell.angle_alpha   90.00
_cell.angle_beta   90.00
_cell.angle_gamma   90.00
#
_symmetry.space_group_name_H-M   'P 1'
#
loop_
_entity.id
_entity.type
_entity.pdbx_description
1 polymer ?
#
loop_
_entity_poly.entity_id
_entity_poly.type
_entity_poly.pdbx_seq_one_letter_code
_entity_poly.pdbx_strand_id
1 'polypeptide(L)'
;MTIKDSGERREFDTGAVRDIQEGKGRCDLMPLRVAALVIDGDAILDYIGRFQETGCTEYLRCTIRHFASAFNGLADMFLEVSKHFEDGAKKYGENNWQKGIPVKCYIDSAVRHYLKWLRGDKDEPHDRAFCWNIICAIWTCKHKPELNDYKENDYESHFDSSNS
;
A
#
# COMPACT_ATOMS: atom_id res chain seq x y z
N MET A 1 -9.88 7.64 16.13
CA MET A 1 -10.58 7.42 14.84
C MET A 1 -10.26 6.00 14.39
N THR A 2 -11.26 5.16 14.22
CA THR A 2 -11.14 3.73 13.89
C THR A 2 -11.29 3.49 12.40
N ILE A 3 -10.87 2.31 11.94
CA ILE A 3 -11.07 1.88 10.55
C ILE A 3 -12.58 1.77 10.27
N LYS A 4 -13.03 2.35 9.15
CA LYS A 4 -14.41 2.24 8.69
C LYS A 4 -14.76 0.78 8.38
N ASP A 5 -15.93 0.34 8.82
CA ASP A 5 -16.42 -1.02 8.63
C ASP A 5 -17.67 -1.03 7.74
N SER A 6 -17.61 -1.74 6.61
CA SER A 6 -18.77 -1.94 5.73
C SER A 6 -19.72 -3.04 6.22
N GLY A 7 -19.28 -3.85 7.18
CA GLY A 7 -20.02 -5.04 7.65
C GLY A 7 -19.85 -6.26 6.74
N GLU A 8 -19.52 -6.07 5.47
CA GLU A 8 -19.34 -7.14 4.50
C GLU A 8 -17.86 -7.46 4.28
N ARG A 9 -17.56 -8.74 4.07
CA ARG A 9 -16.20 -9.27 3.95
C ARG A 9 -16.04 -10.05 2.66
N ARG A 10 -14.84 -9.99 2.10
CA ARG A 10 -14.34 -10.99 1.14
C ARG A 10 -13.25 -11.82 1.81
N GLU A 11 -13.24 -13.10 1.52
CA GLU A 11 -12.22 -14.03 1.94
C GLU A 11 -11.37 -14.43 0.72
N PHE A 12 -10.07 -14.58 0.92
CA PHE A 12 -9.12 -15.06 -0.08
C PHE A 12 -8.84 -16.55 0.15
N ASP A 13 -8.39 -17.27 -0.86
CA ASP A 13 -8.03 -18.69 -0.78
C ASP A 13 -7.00 -18.98 0.33
N THR A 14 -6.24 -17.98 0.72
CA THR A 14 -5.28 -18.03 1.85
C THR A 14 -5.95 -17.99 3.24
N GLY A 15 -7.26 -17.79 3.29
CA GLY A 15 -8.01 -17.55 4.53
C GLY A 15 -7.87 -16.12 5.09
N ALA A 16 -7.17 -15.23 4.39
CA ALA A 16 -7.15 -13.82 4.75
C ALA A 16 -8.50 -13.15 4.45
N VAL A 17 -8.88 -12.16 5.23
CA VAL A 17 -10.18 -11.48 5.12
C VAL A 17 -9.97 -9.97 4.96
N ARG A 18 -10.76 -9.33 4.10
CA ARG A 18 -10.86 -7.87 3.95
C ARG A 18 -12.30 -7.43 3.73
N ASP A 19 -12.55 -6.12 3.86
CA ASP A 19 -13.81 -5.53 3.38
C ASP A 19 -13.99 -5.76 1.88
N ILE A 20 -15.24 -5.78 1.44
CA ILE A 20 -15.57 -5.84 0.01
C ILE A 20 -14.96 -4.63 -0.74
N GLN A 21 -14.65 -4.85 -2.00
CA GLN A 21 -14.09 -3.85 -2.89
C GLN A 21 -15.15 -3.16 -3.76
N GLU A 22 -16.28 -3.80 -3.96
CA GLU A 22 -17.34 -3.33 -4.85
C GLU A 22 -17.75 -1.89 -4.55
N GLY A 23 -17.91 -1.09 -5.57
CA GLY A 23 -18.29 0.32 -5.47
C GLY A 23 -17.18 1.28 -5.00
N LYS A 24 -16.01 0.77 -4.59
CA LYS A 24 -14.89 1.60 -4.10
C LYS A 24 -13.96 2.12 -5.21
N GLY A 25 -14.16 1.67 -6.44
CA GLY A 25 -13.25 1.93 -7.56
C GLY A 25 -12.05 0.97 -7.56
N ARG A 26 -11.28 0.99 -8.65
CA ARG A 26 -10.11 0.15 -8.88
C ARG A 26 -8.89 1.04 -9.13
N CYS A 27 -8.34 1.59 -8.04
CA CYS A 27 -7.17 2.47 -8.11
C CYS A 27 -5.90 1.74 -8.59
N ASP A 28 -5.83 0.43 -8.43
CA ASP A 28 -4.76 -0.43 -8.94
C ASP A 28 -4.72 -0.52 -10.48
N LEU A 29 -5.81 -0.17 -11.17
CA LEU A 29 -5.89 -0.16 -12.63
C LEU A 29 -5.54 1.20 -13.25
N MET A 30 -5.36 2.24 -12.44
CA MET A 30 -5.02 3.57 -12.95
C MET A 30 -3.57 3.62 -13.44
N PRO A 31 -3.29 4.35 -14.54
CA PRO A 31 -1.91 4.60 -15.00
C PRO A 31 -1.24 5.61 -14.07
N LEU A 32 -0.76 5.16 -12.91
CA LEU A 32 -0.32 6.03 -11.81
C LEU A 32 0.83 6.98 -12.20
N ARG A 33 1.73 6.56 -13.09
CA ARG A 33 2.79 7.45 -13.59
C ARG A 33 2.24 8.62 -14.41
N VAL A 34 1.15 8.37 -15.16
CA VAL A 34 0.46 9.46 -15.87
C VAL A 34 -0.29 10.35 -14.88
N ALA A 35 -0.96 9.75 -13.89
CA ALA A 35 -1.62 10.51 -12.82
C ALA A 35 -0.62 11.39 -12.05
N ALA A 36 0.58 10.88 -11.77
CA ALA A 36 1.65 11.66 -11.13
C ALA A 36 2.03 12.92 -11.93
N LEU A 37 2.09 12.84 -13.26
CA LEU A 37 2.38 13.99 -14.11
C LEU A 37 1.24 15.03 -14.07
N VAL A 38 -0.01 14.59 -13.94
CA VAL A 38 -1.17 15.48 -13.82
C VAL A 38 -1.19 16.23 -12.49
N ILE A 39 -0.62 15.61 -11.43
CA ILE A 39 -0.49 16.21 -10.09
C ILE A 39 0.95 16.76 -9.92
N ASP A 40 1.38 17.62 -10.82
CA ASP A 40 2.66 18.36 -10.75
C ASP A 40 3.90 17.52 -10.38
N GLY A 41 3.96 16.26 -10.84
CA GLY A 41 5.09 15.36 -10.57
C GLY A 41 5.02 14.71 -9.18
N ASP A 42 3.84 14.31 -8.74
CA ASP A 42 3.65 13.62 -7.46
C ASP A 42 4.52 12.36 -7.33
N ALA A 43 5.53 12.45 -6.44
CA ALA A 43 6.51 11.38 -6.26
C ALA A 43 5.90 10.08 -5.71
N ILE A 44 4.85 10.16 -4.90
CA ILE A 44 4.17 8.98 -4.32
C ILE A 44 3.52 8.16 -5.43
N LEU A 45 2.73 8.80 -6.29
CA LEU A 45 2.08 8.12 -7.41
C LEU A 45 3.11 7.61 -8.44
N ASP A 46 4.20 8.37 -8.68
CA ASP A 46 5.27 7.91 -9.58
C ASP A 46 5.96 6.65 -9.03
N TYR A 47 6.34 6.62 -7.76
CA TYR A 47 6.96 5.43 -7.16
C TYR A 47 6.03 4.22 -7.17
N ILE A 48 4.74 4.37 -6.81
CA ILE A 48 3.79 3.26 -6.87
C ILE A 48 3.59 2.79 -8.31
N GLY A 49 3.52 3.70 -9.28
CA GLY A 49 3.43 3.37 -10.69
C GLY A 49 4.64 2.60 -11.20
N ARG A 50 5.86 2.97 -10.79
CA ARG A 50 7.09 2.21 -11.07
C ARG A 50 7.06 0.82 -10.47
N PHE A 51 6.55 0.68 -9.25
CA PHE A 51 6.33 -0.65 -8.67
C PHE A 51 5.35 -1.48 -9.51
N GLN A 52 4.25 -0.91 -9.98
CA GLN A 52 3.30 -1.63 -10.83
C GLN A 52 3.93 -2.12 -12.15
N GLU A 53 4.85 -1.33 -12.72
CA GLU A 53 5.52 -1.66 -13.98
C GLU A 53 6.63 -2.72 -13.82
N THR A 54 7.31 -2.73 -12.66
CA THR A 54 8.54 -3.51 -12.46
C THR A 54 8.44 -4.63 -11.43
N GLY A 55 7.48 -4.54 -10.50
CA GLY A 55 7.42 -5.43 -9.33
C GLY A 55 8.49 -5.14 -8.26
N CYS A 56 9.41 -4.20 -8.51
CA CYS A 56 10.54 -3.91 -7.62
C CYS A 56 10.08 -3.20 -6.33
N THR A 57 10.24 -3.88 -5.19
CA THR A 57 9.80 -3.40 -3.87
C THR A 57 10.56 -2.18 -3.37
N GLU A 58 11.72 -1.85 -3.94
CA GLU A 58 12.45 -0.64 -3.57
C GLU A 58 11.63 0.63 -3.82
N TYR A 59 10.80 0.64 -4.87
CA TYR A 59 9.90 1.76 -5.12
C TYR A 59 8.85 1.93 -4.00
N LEU A 60 8.34 0.84 -3.43
CA LEU A 60 7.44 0.91 -2.26
C LEU A 60 8.17 1.42 -1.01
N ARG A 61 9.45 1.07 -0.85
CA ARG A 61 10.28 1.61 0.24
C ARG A 61 10.53 3.12 0.06
N CYS A 62 10.79 3.56 -1.17
CA CYS A 62 10.88 4.99 -1.50
C CYS A 62 9.57 5.72 -1.19
N THR A 63 8.43 5.12 -1.55
CA THR A 63 7.10 5.65 -1.22
C THR A 63 6.94 5.92 0.28
N ILE A 64 7.25 4.94 1.14
CA ILE A 64 7.14 5.09 2.60
C ILE A 64 8.09 6.16 3.13
N ARG A 65 9.34 6.14 2.70
CA ARG A 65 10.34 7.15 3.15
C ARG A 65 9.92 8.57 2.77
N HIS A 66 9.39 8.74 1.56
CA HIS A 66 8.93 10.04 1.10
C HIS A 66 7.70 10.50 1.87
N PHE A 67 6.72 9.62 2.08
CA PHE A 67 5.48 9.94 2.79
C PHE A 67 5.69 10.17 4.30
N ALA A 68 6.81 9.73 4.87
CA ALA A 68 7.13 9.97 6.29
C ALA A 68 7.17 11.47 6.66
N SER A 69 7.32 12.36 5.67
CA SER A 69 7.24 13.81 5.87
C SER A 69 5.83 14.30 6.25
N ALA A 70 4.79 13.51 6.01
CA ALA A 70 3.43 13.78 6.47
C ALA A 70 3.25 13.58 7.99
N PHE A 71 4.26 12.98 8.64
CA PHE A 71 4.38 12.77 10.09
C PHE A 71 5.61 13.54 10.60
N ASN A 72 5.90 13.44 11.90
CA ASN A 72 7.14 13.98 12.47
C ASN A 72 8.35 13.03 12.22
N GLY A 73 8.39 12.40 11.05
CA GLY A 73 9.41 11.45 10.66
C GLY A 73 8.98 9.98 10.79
N LEU A 74 9.92 9.08 10.48
CA LEU A 74 9.64 7.64 10.41
C LEU A 74 9.17 7.05 11.74
N ALA A 75 9.76 7.46 12.88
CA ALA A 75 9.37 6.90 14.18
C ALA A 75 7.91 7.23 14.53
N ASP A 76 7.50 8.47 14.33
CA ASP A 76 6.12 8.90 14.54
C ASP A 76 5.16 8.18 13.60
N MET A 77 5.52 8.08 12.32
CA MET A 77 4.76 7.32 11.34
C MET A 77 4.53 5.86 11.80
N PHE A 78 5.57 5.16 12.26
CA PHE A 78 5.41 3.77 12.70
C PHE A 78 4.55 3.63 13.95
N LEU A 79 4.64 4.59 14.90
CA LEU A 79 3.75 4.61 16.05
C LEU A 79 2.28 4.80 15.64
N GLU A 80 2.00 5.70 14.69
CA GLU A 80 0.65 5.87 14.15
C GLU A 80 0.16 4.64 13.37
N VAL A 81 1.01 4.04 12.55
CA VAL A 81 0.68 2.80 11.82
C VAL A 81 0.40 1.63 12.77
N SER A 82 1.09 1.56 13.91
CA SER A 82 0.82 0.51 14.92
C SER A 82 -0.63 0.50 15.40
N LYS A 83 -1.26 1.68 15.51
CA LYS A 83 -2.69 1.80 15.85
C LYS A 83 -3.58 1.19 14.75
N HIS A 84 -3.16 1.27 13.49
CA HIS A 84 -3.89 0.65 12.39
C HIS A 84 -3.79 -0.89 12.43
N PHE A 85 -2.65 -1.44 12.84
CA PHE A 85 -2.52 -2.87 13.11
C PHE A 85 -3.42 -3.33 14.27
N GLU A 86 -3.52 -2.56 15.34
CA GLU A 86 -4.42 -2.84 16.46
C GLU A 86 -5.90 -2.85 16.02
N ASP A 87 -6.33 -1.83 15.27
CA ASP A 87 -7.67 -1.74 14.73
C ASP A 87 -7.99 -2.90 13.77
N GLY A 88 -7.02 -3.27 12.93
CA GLY A 88 -7.13 -4.42 12.03
C GLY A 88 -7.24 -5.75 12.78
N ALA A 89 -6.47 -5.93 13.86
CA ALA A 89 -6.53 -7.12 14.70
C ALA A 89 -7.91 -7.27 15.37
N LYS A 90 -8.48 -6.18 15.88
CA LYS A 90 -9.84 -6.16 16.44
C LYS A 90 -10.90 -6.52 15.40
N LYS A 91 -10.73 -6.09 14.15
CA LYS A 91 -11.71 -6.24 13.07
C LYS A 91 -11.65 -7.59 12.37
N TYR A 92 -10.44 -8.11 12.14
CA TYR A 92 -10.18 -9.28 11.29
C TYR A 92 -9.46 -10.43 12.00
N GLY A 93 -9.06 -10.23 13.26
CA GLY A 93 -8.19 -11.14 14.01
C GLY A 93 -6.71 -10.80 13.85
N GLU A 94 -5.92 -11.17 14.86
CA GLU A 94 -4.48 -10.96 14.87
C GLU A 94 -3.81 -11.67 13.69
N ASN A 95 -2.83 -10.99 13.09
CA ASN A 95 -2.04 -11.51 11.98
C ASN A 95 -2.84 -11.93 10.72
N ASN A 96 -4.09 -11.49 10.58
CA ASN A 96 -4.88 -11.78 9.37
C ASN A 96 -4.14 -11.39 8.08
N TRP A 97 -3.44 -10.25 8.09
CA TRP A 97 -2.66 -9.76 6.95
C TRP A 97 -1.50 -10.68 6.55
N GLN A 98 -0.95 -11.47 7.51
CA GLN A 98 0.12 -12.44 7.24
C GLN A 98 -0.37 -13.74 6.58
N LYS A 99 -1.67 -14.01 6.60
CA LYS A 99 -2.23 -15.16 5.90
C LYS A 99 -2.01 -15.08 4.38
N GLY A 100 -1.97 -13.89 3.85
CA GLY A 100 -1.69 -13.58 2.44
C GLY A 100 -2.89 -12.96 1.73
N ILE A 101 -2.69 -11.73 1.29
CA ILE A 101 -3.64 -10.95 0.48
C ILE A 101 -2.89 -10.58 -0.79
N PRO A 102 -3.49 -10.73 -2.00
CA PRO A 102 -2.84 -10.33 -3.25
C PRO A 102 -2.34 -8.89 -3.20
N VAL A 103 -1.12 -8.65 -3.66
CA VAL A 103 -0.44 -7.35 -3.53
C VAL A 103 -1.23 -6.24 -4.21
N LYS A 104 -1.88 -6.50 -5.34
CA LYS A 104 -2.77 -5.52 -6.00
C LYS A 104 -3.87 -4.99 -5.09
N CYS A 105 -4.36 -5.79 -4.13
CA CYS A 105 -5.39 -5.35 -3.19
C CYS A 105 -4.85 -4.32 -2.19
N TYR A 106 -3.58 -4.45 -1.80
CA TYR A 106 -2.90 -3.45 -0.99
C TYR A 106 -2.65 -2.18 -1.79
N ILE A 107 -2.16 -2.29 -3.02
CA ILE A 107 -1.90 -1.12 -3.89
C ILE A 107 -3.20 -0.36 -4.18
N ASP A 108 -4.28 -1.05 -4.53
CA ASP A 108 -5.60 -0.43 -4.74
C ASP A 108 -6.04 0.39 -3.52
N SER A 109 -5.95 -0.21 -2.32
CA SER A 109 -6.33 0.48 -1.09
C SER A 109 -5.38 1.61 -0.73
N ALA A 110 -4.07 1.43 -0.90
CA ALA A 110 -3.06 2.45 -0.64
C ALA A 110 -3.33 3.69 -1.48
N VAL A 111 -3.47 3.56 -2.79
CA VAL A 111 -3.72 4.69 -3.69
C VAL A 111 -5.03 5.39 -3.36
N ARG A 112 -6.09 4.64 -3.03
CA ARG A 112 -7.37 5.22 -2.61
C ARG A 112 -7.23 6.05 -1.33
N HIS A 113 -6.52 5.54 -0.33
CA HIS A 113 -6.27 6.28 0.92
C HIS A 113 -5.39 7.51 0.68
N TYR A 114 -4.37 7.41 -0.18
CA TYR A 114 -3.54 8.53 -0.54
C TYR A 114 -4.33 9.66 -1.22
N LEU A 115 -5.17 9.33 -2.20
CA LEU A 115 -6.02 10.31 -2.89
C LEU A 115 -7.04 10.96 -1.94
N LYS A 116 -7.62 10.19 -1.03
CA LYS A 116 -8.52 10.72 0.02
C LYS A 116 -7.77 11.64 0.98
N TRP A 117 -6.54 11.28 1.36
CA TRP A 117 -5.70 12.13 2.19
C TRP A 117 -5.37 13.45 1.49
N LEU A 118 -4.98 13.42 0.21
CA LEU A 118 -4.76 14.63 -0.61
C LEU A 118 -6.01 15.49 -0.71
N ARG A 119 -7.18 14.88 -0.85
CA ARG A 119 -8.46 15.58 -0.88
C ARG A 119 -8.86 16.18 0.46
N GLY A 120 -8.25 15.76 1.55
CA GLY A 120 -8.50 16.24 2.89
C GLY A 120 -9.64 15.54 3.62
N ASP A 121 -10.05 14.34 3.18
CA ASP A 121 -11.08 13.53 3.85
C ASP A 121 -10.67 13.21 5.29
N LYS A 122 -11.65 13.21 6.19
CA LYS A 122 -11.46 12.97 7.64
C LYS A 122 -12.37 11.87 8.19
N ASP A 123 -12.99 11.08 7.33
CA ASP A 123 -13.87 9.98 7.73
C ASP A 123 -13.11 8.79 8.35
N GLU A 124 -11.84 8.65 8.04
CA GLU A 124 -10.91 7.69 8.67
C GLU A 124 -9.46 8.20 8.58
N PRO A 125 -8.50 7.59 9.31
CA PRO A 125 -7.09 8.02 9.29
C PRO A 125 -6.38 7.53 8.02
N HIS A 126 -6.58 8.23 6.89
CA HIS A 126 -6.10 7.84 5.58
C HIS A 126 -4.58 7.79 5.46
N ASP A 127 -3.86 8.66 6.18
CA ASP A 127 -2.40 8.69 6.24
C ASP A 127 -1.80 7.37 6.75
N ARG A 128 -2.23 6.93 7.93
CA ARG A 128 -1.75 5.66 8.50
C ARG A 128 -2.28 4.44 7.76
N ALA A 129 -3.51 4.51 7.21
CA ALA A 129 -4.07 3.45 6.37
C ALA A 129 -3.27 3.27 5.07
N PHE A 130 -2.84 4.37 4.45
CA PHE A 130 -1.94 4.36 3.31
C PHE A 130 -0.63 3.62 3.65
N CYS A 131 0.06 4.06 4.71
CA CYS A 131 1.33 3.46 5.14
C CYS A 131 1.17 1.97 5.47
N TRP A 132 0.11 1.60 6.17
CA TRP A 132 -0.18 0.21 6.53
C TRP A 132 -0.28 -0.67 5.29
N ASN A 133 -1.01 -0.24 4.26
CA ASN A 133 -1.15 -1.00 3.03
C ASN A 133 0.20 -1.17 2.29
N ILE A 134 1.03 -0.12 2.22
CA ILE A 134 2.36 -0.21 1.59
C ILE A 134 3.28 -1.16 2.38
N ILE A 135 3.30 -1.09 3.72
CA ILE A 135 4.10 -1.97 4.56
C ILE A 135 3.69 -3.43 4.38
N CYS A 136 2.39 -3.71 4.38
CA CYS A 136 1.87 -5.05 4.15
C CYS A 136 2.18 -5.56 2.74
N ALA A 137 2.14 -4.70 1.71
CA ALA A 137 2.55 -5.04 0.35
C ALA A 137 4.03 -5.45 0.30
N ILE A 138 4.94 -4.67 0.91
CA ILE A 138 6.38 -5.01 0.98
C ILE A 138 6.58 -6.36 1.68
N TRP A 139 5.92 -6.58 2.82
CA TRP A 139 6.01 -7.84 3.55
C TRP A 139 5.54 -9.02 2.70
N THR A 140 4.40 -8.86 2.01
CA THR A 140 3.81 -9.91 1.16
C THR A 140 4.73 -10.24 -0.01
N CYS A 141 5.28 -9.25 -0.71
CA CYS A 141 6.25 -9.49 -1.78
C CYS A 141 7.46 -10.30 -1.31
N LYS A 142 7.94 -10.04 -0.07
CA LYS A 142 9.09 -10.72 0.51
C LYS A 142 8.79 -12.15 0.96
N HIS A 143 7.64 -12.39 1.60
CA HIS A 143 7.35 -13.66 2.29
C HIS A 143 6.40 -14.56 1.51
N LYS A 144 5.64 -14.01 0.56
CA LYS A 144 4.67 -14.69 -0.29
C LYS A 144 4.74 -14.14 -1.72
N PRO A 145 5.90 -14.32 -2.39
CA PRO A 145 6.14 -13.74 -3.72
C PRO A 145 5.13 -14.21 -4.77
N GLU A 146 4.51 -15.37 -4.57
CA GLU A 146 3.44 -15.89 -5.43
C GLU A 146 2.19 -15.00 -5.44
N LEU A 147 2.02 -14.13 -4.44
CA LEU A 147 0.92 -13.17 -4.36
C LEU A 147 1.27 -11.79 -4.92
N ASN A 148 2.50 -11.62 -5.43
CA ASN A 148 2.87 -10.41 -6.13
C ASN A 148 2.29 -10.44 -7.55
N ASP A 149 1.23 -9.68 -7.77
CA ASP A 149 0.56 -9.56 -9.08
C ASP A 149 1.39 -8.76 -10.11
N TYR A 150 2.43 -8.06 -9.66
CA TYR A 150 3.32 -7.25 -10.48
C TYR A 150 4.63 -8.02 -10.66
N LYS A 151 4.91 -8.46 -11.89
CA LYS A 151 6.12 -9.25 -12.19
C LYS A 151 7.37 -8.39 -12.00
N GLU A 152 8.33 -8.91 -11.24
CA GLU A 152 9.72 -8.46 -11.36
C GLU A 152 10.16 -8.74 -12.80
N ASN A 153 10.28 -7.69 -13.60
CA ASN A 153 11.03 -7.79 -14.85
C ASN A 153 12.51 -7.84 -14.47
N ASP A 154 13.33 -8.66 -15.16
CA ASP A 154 14.77 -8.88 -14.92
C ASP A 154 15.65 -7.61 -14.96
N TYR A 155 15.12 -6.47 -14.58
CA TYR A 155 15.81 -5.16 -14.56
C TYR A 155 16.70 -4.94 -13.33
N GLU A 156 16.74 -5.86 -12.35
CA GLU A 156 17.62 -5.71 -11.17
C GLU A 156 19.12 -5.80 -11.47
N SER A 157 19.52 -6.25 -12.67
CA SER A 157 20.95 -6.35 -13.01
C SER A 157 21.67 -5.02 -13.26
N HIS A 158 20.97 -3.87 -13.26
CA HIS A 158 21.56 -2.58 -13.59
C HIS A 158 21.79 -1.63 -12.40
N PHE A 159 21.26 -1.92 -11.21
CA PHE A 159 21.45 -1.06 -10.05
C PHE A 159 22.69 -1.40 -9.20
N ASP A 160 23.21 -2.64 -9.28
CA ASP A 160 24.36 -3.09 -8.47
C ASP A 160 25.74 -2.77 -9.12
N SER A 161 25.79 -2.30 -10.37
CA SER A 161 27.04 -2.09 -11.09
C SER A 161 27.56 -0.65 -11.06
N SER A 162 26.93 0.29 -10.34
CA SER A 162 27.37 1.69 -10.28
C SER A 162 27.95 2.13 -8.95
N ASN A 163 28.18 1.21 -7.99
CA ASN A 163 28.85 1.47 -6.71
C ASN A 163 30.01 0.49 -6.43
N SER A 164 30.90 0.35 -7.40
CA SER A 164 32.23 -0.28 -7.17
C SER A 164 33.32 0.72 -7.48
#